data_ce61843892157f98b73b5124ac1421a8
#
_entry.id   ce61843892157f98b73b5124ac1421a8
#
_cell.length_a   1.000
_cell.length_b   1.000
_cell.length_c   1.000
_cell.angle_alpha   90.00
_cell.angle_beta   90.00
_cell.angle_gamma   90.00
#
_symmetry.space_group_name_H-M   'P 1'
#
loop_
_entity.id
_entity.type
_entity.pdbx_description
1 polymer ?
#
loop_
_entity_poly.entity_id
_entity_poly.type
_entity_poly.pdbx_seq_one_letter_code
_entity_poly.pdbx_strand_id
1 'polypeptide(L)'
;VVCTASLAGGAVFRFTDDPKALFTFLMDFQEIKQNYFRPIEDKTLFAGASQGMFASVGDPYTMVLSGDAYESFMQGAMGEYGGIGVVMGQGENTKPVILKVFDHGSAHEAGLAAGDVLLSIDGKETDAMGLTGTASAVRGEKGTTVEIDVERNGEVMHFTVERSEISMPTVQSAMASDDIGYIHIFSFGKHTADDFRDQLASLKIAGAKKLIIDVRMNPGGMIHAVTDVANQILTKGTVVSYHTKNGESESYDIEGIEDPLPMAVLIDKNSASASEILAGAVQDKQE
;
A
#
# COMPACT_ATOMS: atom_id res chain seq x y z
N VAL A 1 -28.25 -6.29 -45.67
CA VAL A 1 -28.15 -5.11 -44.76
C VAL A 1 -29.04 -5.31 -43.53
N VAL A 2 -30.22 -5.96 -43.65
CA VAL A 2 -31.17 -6.18 -42.53
C VAL A 2 -30.70 -7.25 -41.55
N CYS A 3 -29.95 -8.28 -41.97
CA CYS A 3 -29.46 -9.36 -41.08
C CYS A 3 -28.28 -8.93 -40.18
N THR A 4 -27.47 -7.96 -40.59
CA THR A 4 -26.35 -7.47 -39.77
C THR A 4 -26.84 -6.55 -38.64
N ALA A 5 -27.91 -5.78 -38.83
CA ALA A 5 -28.46 -4.94 -37.79
C ALA A 5 -29.15 -5.75 -36.67
N SER A 6 -29.76 -6.91 -37.00
CA SER A 6 -30.40 -7.79 -36.00
C SER A 6 -29.39 -8.53 -35.12
N LEU A 7 -28.22 -8.92 -35.66
CA LEU A 7 -27.15 -9.56 -34.89
C LEU A 7 -26.45 -8.54 -33.98
N ALA A 8 -26.21 -7.31 -34.46
CA ALA A 8 -25.66 -6.24 -33.66
C ALA A 8 -26.62 -5.79 -32.54
N GLY A 9 -27.92 -5.69 -32.86
CA GLY A 9 -28.95 -5.38 -31.87
C GLY A 9 -29.06 -6.43 -30.76
N GLY A 10 -29.03 -7.72 -31.11
CA GLY A 10 -29.05 -8.82 -30.13
C GLY A 10 -27.81 -8.88 -29.22
N ALA A 11 -26.64 -8.48 -29.71
CA ALA A 11 -25.43 -8.36 -28.91
C ALA A 11 -25.49 -7.16 -27.94
N VAL A 12 -26.02 -6.02 -28.35
CA VAL A 12 -26.19 -4.82 -27.53
C VAL A 12 -27.15 -5.09 -26.35
N PHE A 13 -28.24 -5.77 -26.54
CA PHE A 13 -29.19 -6.15 -25.47
C PHE A 13 -28.62 -7.15 -24.44
N ARG A 14 -27.52 -7.83 -24.77
CA ARG A 14 -26.79 -8.68 -23.81
C ARG A 14 -25.81 -7.91 -22.95
N PHE A 15 -25.43 -6.70 -23.37
CA PHE A 15 -24.41 -5.88 -22.70
C PHE A 15 -24.98 -4.88 -21.72
N THR A 16 -26.22 -4.42 -21.93
CA THR A 16 -26.85 -3.38 -21.12
C THR A 16 -28.36 -3.48 -21.19
N ASP A 17 -29.02 -3.17 -20.08
CA ASP A 17 -30.46 -3.00 -20.00
C ASP A 17 -30.94 -1.64 -20.57
N ASP A 18 -29.98 -0.72 -20.83
CA ASP A 18 -30.25 0.57 -21.47
C ASP A 18 -29.41 0.76 -22.76
N PRO A 19 -29.87 0.21 -23.90
CA PRO A 19 -29.22 0.39 -25.18
C PRO A 19 -29.15 1.85 -25.65
N LYS A 20 -30.10 2.70 -25.19
CA LYS A 20 -30.08 4.13 -25.53
C LYS A 20 -28.92 4.85 -24.86
N ALA A 21 -28.65 4.57 -23.59
CA ALA A 21 -27.48 5.12 -22.88
C ALA A 21 -26.16 4.72 -23.55
N LEU A 22 -26.04 3.44 -23.96
CA LEU A 22 -24.85 2.99 -24.69
C LEU A 22 -24.71 3.74 -26.04
N PHE A 23 -25.78 3.93 -26.77
CA PHE A 23 -25.75 4.68 -28.03
C PHE A 23 -25.35 6.14 -27.80
N THR A 24 -25.88 6.80 -26.77
CA THR A 24 -25.50 8.17 -26.38
C THR A 24 -24.01 8.24 -26.08
N PHE A 25 -23.49 7.32 -25.29
CA PHE A 25 -22.04 7.23 -24.99
C PHE A 25 -21.17 7.13 -26.25
N LEU A 26 -21.58 6.33 -27.23
CA LEU A 26 -20.86 6.22 -28.50
C LEU A 26 -20.96 7.50 -29.33
N MET A 27 -22.08 8.22 -29.27
CA MET A 27 -22.23 9.53 -29.93
C MET A 27 -21.33 10.59 -29.27
N ASP A 28 -21.27 10.63 -27.93
CA ASP A 28 -20.39 11.54 -27.19
C ASP A 28 -18.91 11.29 -27.52
N PHE A 29 -18.52 10.02 -27.67
CA PHE A 29 -17.17 9.65 -28.11
C PHE A 29 -16.89 10.22 -29.51
N GLN A 30 -17.83 10.05 -30.46
CA GLN A 30 -17.69 10.58 -31.82
C GLN A 30 -17.66 12.11 -31.83
N GLU A 31 -18.51 12.77 -31.04
CA GLU A 31 -18.56 14.23 -30.93
C GLU A 31 -17.20 14.80 -30.49
N ILE A 32 -16.57 14.20 -29.46
CA ILE A 32 -15.23 14.60 -29.02
C ILE A 32 -14.20 14.39 -30.12
N LYS A 33 -14.22 13.23 -30.78
CA LYS A 33 -13.26 12.91 -31.85
C LYS A 33 -13.34 13.83 -33.04
N GLN A 34 -14.54 14.33 -33.38
CA GLN A 34 -14.76 15.15 -34.56
C GLN A 34 -14.60 16.65 -34.29
N ASN A 35 -14.98 17.11 -33.10
CA ASN A 35 -15.13 18.54 -32.83
C ASN A 35 -14.10 19.11 -31.83
N TYR A 36 -13.39 18.25 -31.10
CA TYR A 36 -12.32 18.76 -30.23
C TYR A 36 -11.13 19.26 -31.08
N PHE A 37 -10.65 20.46 -30.77
CA PHE A 37 -9.69 21.16 -31.63
C PHE A 37 -8.27 20.56 -31.67
N ARG A 38 -7.92 19.70 -30.73
CA ARG A 38 -6.64 18.96 -30.71
C ARG A 38 -6.85 17.47 -30.96
N PRO A 39 -5.90 16.78 -31.65
CA PRO A 39 -5.94 15.33 -31.74
C PRO A 39 -5.95 14.70 -30.35
N ILE A 40 -6.86 13.76 -30.13
CA ILE A 40 -6.93 12.97 -28.89
C ILE A 40 -6.94 11.48 -29.25
N GLU A 41 -6.15 10.71 -28.52
CA GLU A 41 -6.06 9.27 -28.73
C GLU A 41 -7.27 8.54 -28.15
N ASP A 42 -7.75 7.52 -28.84
CA ASP A 42 -8.90 6.71 -28.41
C ASP A 42 -8.64 6.08 -27.03
N LYS A 43 -7.40 5.61 -26.79
CA LYS A 43 -7.03 5.02 -25.49
C LYS A 43 -7.24 5.99 -24.33
N THR A 44 -7.00 7.29 -24.54
CA THR A 44 -7.21 8.33 -23.51
C THR A 44 -8.69 8.49 -23.18
N LEU A 45 -9.55 8.50 -24.21
CA LEU A 45 -10.98 8.58 -24.02
C LEU A 45 -11.55 7.34 -23.35
N PHE A 46 -11.11 6.13 -23.76
CA PHE A 46 -11.55 4.89 -23.12
C PHE A 46 -11.07 4.75 -21.69
N ALA A 47 -9.84 5.19 -21.39
CA ALA A 47 -9.34 5.19 -20.01
C ALA A 47 -10.17 6.13 -19.11
N GLY A 48 -10.46 7.35 -19.59
CA GLY A 48 -11.32 8.28 -18.87
C GLY A 48 -12.75 7.77 -18.69
N ALA A 49 -13.33 7.14 -19.71
CA ALA A 49 -14.62 6.51 -19.63
C ALA A 49 -14.66 5.36 -18.60
N SER A 50 -13.63 4.51 -18.57
CA SER A 50 -13.48 3.45 -17.59
C SER A 50 -13.42 4.00 -16.17
N GLN A 51 -12.57 5.00 -15.92
CA GLN A 51 -12.49 5.67 -14.62
C GLN A 51 -13.84 6.27 -14.19
N GLY A 52 -14.54 6.93 -15.12
CA GLY A 52 -15.88 7.49 -14.87
C GLY A 52 -16.91 6.42 -14.49
N MET A 53 -16.92 5.27 -15.15
CA MET A 53 -17.79 4.15 -14.81
C MET A 53 -17.53 3.63 -13.39
N PHE A 54 -16.29 3.39 -13.02
CA PHE A 54 -15.96 2.93 -11.67
C PHE A 54 -16.31 3.99 -10.63
N ALA A 55 -16.02 5.26 -10.89
CA ALA A 55 -16.37 6.35 -9.99
C ALA A 55 -17.89 6.49 -9.78
N SER A 56 -18.71 6.15 -10.79
CA SER A 56 -20.19 6.23 -10.69
C SER A 56 -20.81 5.19 -9.76
N VAL A 57 -20.05 4.16 -9.34
CA VAL A 57 -20.49 3.17 -8.34
C VAL A 57 -20.68 3.83 -6.96
N GLY A 58 -19.95 4.92 -6.68
CA GLY A 58 -20.07 5.66 -5.42
C GLY A 58 -19.43 4.95 -4.22
N ASP A 59 -18.68 3.89 -4.46
CA ASP A 59 -17.93 3.16 -3.43
C ASP A 59 -16.46 3.62 -3.45
N PRO A 60 -15.91 4.12 -2.32
CA PRO A 60 -14.56 4.64 -2.28
C PRO A 60 -13.46 3.57 -2.50
N TYR A 61 -13.80 2.29 -2.35
CA TYR A 61 -12.87 1.18 -2.57
C TYR A 61 -12.91 0.65 -4.01
N THR A 62 -13.94 1.02 -4.79
CA THR A 62 -14.08 0.62 -6.20
C THR A 62 -13.32 1.59 -7.10
N MET A 63 -12.15 1.18 -7.57
CA MET A 63 -11.28 2.00 -8.42
C MET A 63 -10.61 1.21 -9.53
N VAL A 64 -10.21 1.90 -10.59
CA VAL A 64 -9.32 1.38 -11.63
C VAL A 64 -7.91 1.90 -11.39
N LEU A 65 -6.98 0.98 -11.21
CA LEU A 65 -5.56 1.27 -11.14
C LEU A 65 -4.88 0.74 -12.41
N SER A 66 -4.00 1.52 -13.00
CA SER A 66 -3.24 1.13 -14.19
C SER A 66 -1.86 1.79 -14.19
N GLY A 67 -0.88 1.12 -14.82
CA GLY A 67 0.49 1.62 -14.89
C GLY A 67 1.08 1.90 -13.50
N ASP A 68 1.76 3.03 -13.35
CA ASP A 68 2.49 3.42 -12.14
C ASP A 68 1.59 3.50 -10.89
N ALA A 69 0.30 3.82 -11.05
CA ALA A 69 -0.64 3.86 -9.94
C ALA A 69 -0.93 2.46 -9.38
N TYR A 70 -1.03 1.44 -10.25
CA TYR A 70 -1.17 0.05 -9.84
C TYR A 70 0.10 -0.45 -9.13
N GLU A 71 1.27 -0.20 -9.71
CA GLU A 71 2.55 -0.58 -9.10
C GLU A 71 2.74 0.08 -7.73
N SER A 72 2.45 1.37 -7.61
CA SER A 72 2.54 2.10 -6.34
C SER A 72 1.57 1.56 -5.29
N PHE A 73 0.34 1.20 -5.70
CA PHE A 73 -0.64 0.60 -4.82
C PHE A 73 -0.18 -0.79 -4.33
N MET A 74 0.31 -1.63 -5.25
CA MET A 74 0.81 -2.98 -4.91
C MET A 74 2.03 -2.90 -3.99
N GLN A 75 2.99 -2.02 -4.27
CA GLN A 75 4.15 -1.78 -3.40
C GLN A 75 3.71 -1.35 -1.99
N GLY A 76 2.75 -0.41 -1.91
CA GLY A 76 2.19 0.02 -0.63
C GLY A 76 1.51 -1.12 0.14
N ALA A 77 0.71 -1.94 -0.54
CA ALA A 77 0.02 -3.07 0.06
C ALA A 77 0.97 -4.19 0.53
N MET A 78 2.07 -4.43 -0.21
CA MET A 78 3.07 -5.42 0.15
C MET A 78 4.05 -4.94 1.23
N GLY A 79 4.10 -3.63 1.50
CA GLY A 79 5.10 -3.03 2.39
C GLY A 79 6.52 -3.06 1.82
N GLU A 80 6.66 -3.32 0.52
CA GLU A 80 7.91 -3.39 -0.21
C GLU A 80 8.07 -2.14 -1.07
N TYR A 81 9.10 -1.35 -0.82
CA TYR A 81 9.41 -0.19 -1.65
C TYR A 81 10.79 -0.36 -2.25
N GLY A 82 10.87 -0.23 -3.56
CA GLY A 82 12.15 -0.02 -4.22
C GLY A 82 12.68 1.38 -3.83
N GLY A 83 13.81 1.43 -3.18
CA GLY A 83 14.42 2.65 -2.68
C GLY A 83 15.88 2.46 -2.31
N ILE A 84 16.43 3.41 -1.58
CA ILE A 84 17.85 3.40 -1.22
C ILE A 84 18.14 3.20 0.28
N GLY A 85 17.09 3.07 1.11
CA GLY A 85 17.25 2.84 2.55
C GLY A 85 17.57 4.09 3.35
N VAL A 86 16.84 5.19 3.12
CA VAL A 86 16.97 6.44 3.88
C VAL A 86 15.62 6.91 4.42
N VAL A 87 15.66 7.58 5.57
CA VAL A 87 14.55 8.42 6.06
C VAL A 87 14.89 9.85 5.74
N MET A 88 13.99 10.52 5.04
CA MET A 88 14.14 11.93 4.67
C MET A 88 13.19 12.81 5.49
N GLY A 89 13.61 14.02 5.73
CA GLY A 89 12.81 15.06 6.37
C GLY A 89 13.09 16.43 5.78
N GLN A 90 12.44 17.42 6.35
CA GLN A 90 12.64 18.81 5.96
C GLN A 90 13.72 19.44 6.84
N GLY A 91 14.81 19.88 6.23
CA GLY A 91 15.90 20.56 6.89
C GLY A 91 15.69 22.07 6.99
N GLU A 92 16.74 22.79 7.30
CA GLU A 92 16.76 24.25 7.27
C GLU A 92 16.46 24.76 5.85
N ASN A 93 15.77 25.88 5.74
CA ASN A 93 15.32 26.46 4.46
C ASN A 93 14.43 25.56 3.60
N THR A 94 13.67 24.64 4.22
CA THR A 94 12.73 23.72 3.56
C THR A 94 13.37 22.68 2.63
N LYS A 95 14.68 22.58 2.54
CA LYS A 95 15.37 21.59 1.71
C LYS A 95 15.22 20.18 2.26
N PRO A 96 15.05 19.16 1.41
CA PRO A 96 15.06 17.77 1.84
C PRO A 96 16.42 17.38 2.41
N VAL A 97 16.43 16.71 3.56
CA VAL A 97 17.63 16.25 4.26
C VAL A 97 17.48 14.77 4.64
N ILE A 98 18.58 14.01 4.60
CA ILE A 98 18.64 12.66 5.10
C ILE A 98 18.70 12.69 6.64
N LEU A 99 17.65 12.21 7.30
CA LEU A 99 17.58 12.11 8.77
C LEU A 99 18.23 10.83 9.29
N LYS A 100 18.11 9.75 8.52
CA LYS A 100 18.66 8.43 8.88
C LYS A 100 18.98 7.65 7.60
N VAL A 101 20.07 6.90 7.64
CA VAL A 101 20.43 5.86 6.67
C VAL A 101 20.33 4.51 7.37
N PHE A 102 19.72 3.51 6.72
CA PHE A 102 19.63 2.15 7.28
C PHE A 102 20.94 1.39 7.06
N ASP A 103 21.42 0.68 8.09
CA ASP A 103 22.73 0.05 8.15
C ASP A 103 23.01 -0.99 7.04
N HIS A 104 22.00 -1.54 6.41
CA HIS A 104 22.13 -2.52 5.31
C HIS A 104 21.44 -2.05 4.04
N GLY A 105 21.20 -0.74 3.91
CA GLY A 105 20.61 -0.13 2.71
C GLY A 105 21.67 0.27 1.69
N SER A 106 21.29 0.29 0.41
CA SER A 106 22.19 0.69 -0.67
C SER A 106 22.74 2.13 -0.53
N ALA A 107 22.00 3.03 0.13
CA ALA A 107 22.51 4.36 0.47
C ALA A 107 23.70 4.31 1.43
N HIS A 108 23.67 3.39 2.42
CA HIS A 108 24.80 3.19 3.35
C HIS A 108 26.02 2.67 2.61
N GLU A 109 25.85 1.67 1.74
CA GLU A 109 26.91 1.11 0.93
C GLU A 109 27.51 2.15 -0.04
N ALA A 110 26.69 3.03 -0.58
CA ALA A 110 27.13 4.14 -1.43
C ALA A 110 27.83 5.27 -0.66
N GLY A 111 27.70 5.32 0.68
CA GLY A 111 28.35 6.32 1.53
C GLY A 111 27.51 7.57 1.82
N LEU A 112 26.18 7.54 1.56
CA LEU A 112 25.28 8.57 2.04
C LEU A 112 25.19 8.55 3.57
N ALA A 113 24.96 9.70 4.18
CA ALA A 113 24.95 9.85 5.62
C ALA A 113 23.78 10.71 6.12
N ALA A 114 23.43 10.54 7.40
CA ALA A 114 22.52 11.46 8.05
C ALA A 114 23.11 12.87 8.09
N GLY A 115 22.29 13.87 7.78
CA GLY A 115 22.69 15.28 7.65
C GLY A 115 22.99 15.71 6.21
N ASP A 116 23.05 14.80 5.24
CA ASP A 116 23.18 15.16 3.82
C ASP A 116 21.95 15.93 3.35
N VAL A 117 22.16 17.12 2.81
CA VAL A 117 21.12 17.92 2.18
C VAL A 117 21.01 17.54 0.72
N LEU A 118 19.85 17.04 0.30
CA LEU A 118 19.61 16.60 -1.07
C LEU A 118 19.48 17.82 -2.00
N LEU A 119 20.32 17.93 -3.02
CA LEU A 119 20.32 19.03 -3.98
C LEU A 119 19.60 18.66 -5.28
N SER A 120 19.90 17.48 -5.84
CA SER A 120 19.25 16.99 -7.07
C SER A 120 19.06 15.48 -7.03
N ILE A 121 18.04 15.00 -7.77
CA ILE A 121 17.77 13.58 -8.04
C ILE A 121 17.62 13.41 -9.53
N ASP A 122 18.44 12.56 -10.16
CA ASP A 122 18.49 12.36 -11.62
C ASP A 122 18.54 13.70 -12.38
N GLY A 123 19.37 14.63 -11.87
CA GLY A 123 19.56 15.97 -12.45
C GLY A 123 18.40 16.95 -12.25
N LYS A 124 17.38 16.61 -11.47
CA LYS A 124 16.25 17.49 -11.13
C LYS A 124 16.45 18.09 -9.75
N GLU A 125 16.36 19.40 -9.62
CA GLU A 125 16.53 20.10 -8.35
C GLU A 125 15.42 19.76 -7.34
N THR A 126 15.82 19.44 -6.10
CA THR A 126 14.90 19.06 -5.01
C THR A 126 14.06 20.24 -4.50
N ASP A 127 14.55 21.46 -4.62
CA ASP A 127 13.81 22.67 -4.25
C ASP A 127 12.49 22.81 -5.02
N ALA A 128 12.49 22.42 -6.32
CA ALA A 128 11.30 22.44 -7.17
C ALA A 128 10.33 21.26 -6.87
N MET A 129 10.84 20.14 -6.37
CA MET A 129 10.06 18.94 -6.10
C MET A 129 9.46 18.93 -4.68
N GLY A 130 10.09 19.59 -3.74
CA GLY A 130 9.80 19.51 -2.32
C GLY A 130 10.07 18.11 -1.74
N LEU A 131 9.80 17.90 -0.46
CA LEU A 131 10.09 16.64 0.24
C LEU A 131 9.37 15.44 -0.39
N THR A 132 8.07 15.56 -0.68
CA THR A 132 7.28 14.46 -1.26
C THR A 132 7.74 14.10 -2.67
N GLY A 133 8.02 15.09 -3.52
CA GLY A 133 8.52 14.86 -4.87
C GLY A 133 9.91 14.23 -4.87
N THR A 134 10.80 14.69 -3.98
CA THR A 134 12.14 14.12 -3.78
C THR A 134 12.05 12.65 -3.33
N ALA A 135 11.18 12.36 -2.34
CA ALA A 135 10.96 10.99 -1.89
C ALA A 135 10.43 10.07 -3.00
N SER A 136 9.54 10.59 -3.85
CA SER A 136 9.04 9.84 -5.01
C SER A 136 10.12 9.61 -6.07
N ALA A 137 10.99 10.59 -6.33
CA ALA A 137 12.07 10.46 -7.31
C ALA A 137 13.18 9.48 -6.86
N VAL A 138 13.44 9.40 -5.56
CA VAL A 138 14.40 8.44 -4.98
C VAL A 138 13.89 7.01 -5.07
N ARG A 139 12.56 6.80 -4.96
CA ARG A 139 11.93 5.48 -5.16
C ARG A 139 11.99 5.06 -6.61
N GLY A 140 11.82 3.77 -6.85
CA GLY A 140 11.75 3.20 -8.19
C GLY A 140 11.89 1.70 -8.17
N GLU A 141 11.99 1.10 -9.36
CA GLU A 141 12.11 -0.34 -9.52
C GLU A 141 13.43 -0.85 -8.94
N LYS A 142 13.38 -1.97 -8.20
CA LYS A 142 14.55 -2.68 -7.65
C LYS A 142 15.55 -3.01 -8.76
N GLY A 143 16.84 -2.76 -8.50
CA GLY A 143 17.93 -2.98 -9.44
C GLY A 143 18.17 -1.81 -10.40
N THR A 144 17.32 -0.78 -10.43
CA THR A 144 17.62 0.47 -11.15
C THR A 144 18.51 1.37 -10.30
N THR A 145 19.22 2.30 -10.92
CA THR A 145 20.06 3.28 -10.24
C THR A 145 19.38 4.64 -10.15
N VAL A 146 19.78 5.45 -9.17
CA VAL A 146 19.41 6.85 -9.03
C VAL A 146 20.68 7.68 -8.79
N GLU A 147 20.79 8.80 -9.49
CA GLU A 147 21.87 9.77 -9.31
C GLU A 147 21.44 10.83 -8.29
N ILE A 148 22.27 11.05 -7.27
CA ILE A 148 21.94 11.93 -6.14
C ILE A 148 23.09 12.88 -5.90
N ASP A 149 22.81 14.18 -5.98
CA ASP A 149 23.73 15.22 -5.51
C ASP A 149 23.31 15.67 -4.11
N VAL A 150 24.27 15.71 -3.20
CA VAL A 150 24.05 16.19 -1.84
C VAL A 150 25.06 17.27 -1.46
N GLU A 151 24.69 18.10 -0.50
CA GLU A 151 25.62 18.99 0.20
C GLU A 151 25.91 18.39 1.57
N ARG A 152 27.20 18.17 1.85
CA ARG A 152 27.73 17.70 3.14
C ARG A 152 28.85 18.62 3.60
N ASN A 153 28.68 19.30 4.73
CA ASN A 153 29.65 20.24 5.28
C ASN A 153 30.06 21.36 4.29
N GLY A 154 29.15 21.79 3.43
CA GLY A 154 29.41 22.83 2.42
C GLY A 154 30.09 22.34 1.13
N GLU A 155 30.33 21.04 1.00
CA GLU A 155 30.84 20.42 -0.22
C GLU A 155 29.75 19.65 -0.95
N VAL A 156 29.71 19.78 -2.27
CA VAL A 156 28.77 19.01 -3.12
C VAL A 156 29.39 17.66 -3.45
N MET A 157 28.67 16.61 -3.15
CA MET A 157 29.07 15.22 -3.41
C MET A 157 28.05 14.55 -4.32
N HIS A 158 28.52 13.69 -5.23
CA HIS A 158 27.70 12.96 -6.17
C HIS A 158 27.70 11.46 -5.84
N PHE A 159 26.54 10.83 -5.83
CA PHE A 159 26.36 9.42 -5.54
C PHE A 159 25.47 8.75 -6.61
N THR A 160 25.91 7.60 -7.10
CA THR A 160 25.07 6.66 -7.87
C THR A 160 24.65 5.54 -6.93
N VAL A 161 23.36 5.40 -6.68
CA VAL A 161 22.83 4.45 -5.71
C VAL A 161 21.89 3.48 -6.39
N GLU A 162 22.10 2.18 -6.22
CA GLU A 162 21.17 1.17 -6.71
C GLU A 162 19.92 1.12 -5.81
N ARG A 163 18.74 1.10 -6.42
CA ARG A 163 17.50 0.90 -5.68
C ARG A 163 17.38 -0.55 -5.26
N SER A 164 17.34 -0.79 -3.97
CA SER A 164 17.12 -2.10 -3.37
C SER A 164 15.71 -2.23 -2.82
N GLU A 165 15.32 -3.44 -2.50
CA GLU A 165 14.10 -3.69 -1.75
C GLU A 165 14.28 -3.19 -0.32
N ILE A 166 13.52 -2.17 0.05
CA ILE A 166 13.54 -1.62 1.40
C ILE A 166 12.37 -2.22 2.17
N SER A 167 12.66 -3.20 3.00
CA SER A 167 11.70 -3.70 3.98
C SER A 167 11.71 -2.78 5.20
N MET A 168 10.67 -2.00 5.38
CA MET A 168 10.48 -1.29 6.64
C MET A 168 9.88 -2.25 7.66
N PRO A 169 10.40 -2.27 8.92
CA PRO A 169 9.74 -3.05 9.96
C PRO A 169 8.27 -2.64 10.07
N THR A 170 7.39 -3.62 9.84
CA THR A 170 5.93 -3.38 9.91
C THR A 170 5.39 -3.57 11.32
N VAL A 171 6.21 -4.05 12.25
CA VAL A 171 5.85 -4.34 13.63
C VAL A 171 6.90 -3.77 14.58
N GLN A 172 6.45 -3.13 15.63
CA GLN A 172 7.29 -2.70 16.76
C GLN A 172 6.66 -3.13 18.07
N SER A 173 7.47 -3.44 19.08
CA SER A 173 6.97 -3.85 20.38
C SER A 173 7.74 -3.22 21.53
N ALA A 174 7.06 -3.15 22.69
CA ALA A 174 7.65 -2.77 23.96
C ALA A 174 6.82 -3.37 25.11
N MET A 175 7.42 -3.52 26.30
CA MET A 175 6.64 -3.77 27.50
C MET A 175 5.91 -2.49 27.92
N ALA A 176 4.58 -2.54 28.01
CA ALA A 176 3.76 -1.43 28.52
C ALA A 176 3.72 -1.40 30.05
N SER A 177 3.89 -2.58 30.69
CA SER A 177 4.05 -2.75 32.13
C SER A 177 4.79 -4.07 32.39
N ASP A 178 4.93 -4.47 33.66
CA ASP A 178 5.65 -5.70 34.05
C ASP A 178 5.06 -6.98 33.42
N ASP A 179 3.76 -6.99 33.09
CA ASP A 179 3.06 -8.17 32.56
C ASP A 179 2.27 -7.89 31.27
N ILE A 180 2.34 -6.69 30.71
CA ILE A 180 1.63 -6.30 29.49
C ILE A 180 2.61 -5.97 28.38
N GLY A 181 2.58 -6.76 27.30
CA GLY A 181 3.26 -6.46 26.06
C GLY A 181 2.41 -5.55 25.15
N TYR A 182 3.05 -4.61 24.50
CA TYR A 182 2.46 -3.74 23.48
C TYR A 182 3.10 -4.04 22.15
N ILE A 183 2.28 -4.26 21.12
CA ILE A 183 2.71 -4.47 19.73
C ILE A 183 1.97 -3.49 18.85
N HIS A 184 2.71 -2.67 18.10
CA HIS A 184 2.16 -1.81 17.05
C HIS A 184 2.42 -2.43 15.69
N ILE A 185 1.37 -2.63 14.90
CA ILE A 185 1.42 -3.10 13.52
C ILE A 185 1.07 -1.92 12.61
N PHE A 186 2.04 -1.46 11.81
CA PHE A 186 1.88 -0.30 10.92
C PHE A 186 1.16 -0.65 9.61
N SER A 187 1.35 -1.89 9.11
CA SER A 187 0.69 -2.42 7.92
C SER A 187 0.80 -3.95 7.90
N PHE A 188 -0.02 -4.60 7.09
CA PHE A 188 0.03 -6.06 6.91
C PHE A 188 0.74 -6.40 5.58
N GLY A 189 2.06 -6.28 5.57
CA GLY A 189 2.94 -6.62 4.45
C GLY A 189 3.44 -8.06 4.51
N LYS A 190 4.30 -8.41 3.55
CA LYS A 190 4.84 -9.76 3.34
C LYS A 190 5.58 -10.34 4.56
N HIS A 191 6.30 -9.51 5.30
CA HIS A 191 7.12 -9.92 6.43
C HIS A 191 6.45 -9.70 7.80
N THR A 192 5.25 -9.11 7.82
CA THR A 192 4.57 -8.71 9.06
C THR A 192 4.33 -9.88 10.01
N ALA A 193 3.98 -11.05 9.51
CA ALA A 193 3.74 -12.23 10.34
C ALA A 193 5.03 -12.76 11.00
N ASP A 194 6.15 -12.70 10.30
CA ASP A 194 7.46 -13.08 10.84
C ASP A 194 7.97 -12.04 11.86
N ASP A 195 7.88 -10.76 11.52
CA ASP A 195 8.22 -9.66 12.44
C ASP A 195 7.37 -9.75 13.72
N PHE A 196 6.07 -10.00 13.57
CA PHE A 196 5.15 -10.15 14.70
C PHE A 196 5.53 -11.32 15.60
N ARG A 197 5.86 -12.48 15.01
CA ARG A 197 6.32 -13.66 15.74
C ARG A 197 7.54 -13.33 16.61
N ASP A 198 8.54 -12.68 16.03
CA ASP A 198 9.80 -12.39 16.71
C ASP A 198 9.61 -11.36 17.82
N GLN A 199 8.76 -10.35 17.59
CA GLN A 199 8.39 -9.36 18.61
C GLN A 199 7.56 -10.00 19.74
N LEU A 200 6.57 -10.85 19.41
CA LEU A 200 5.77 -11.57 20.40
C LEU A 200 6.63 -12.51 21.26
N ALA A 201 7.58 -13.23 20.66
CA ALA A 201 8.52 -14.08 21.39
C ALA A 201 9.37 -13.25 22.36
N SER A 202 9.87 -12.10 21.92
CA SER A 202 10.65 -11.19 22.75
C SER A 202 9.86 -10.67 23.94
N LEU A 203 8.60 -10.30 23.76
CA LEU A 203 7.71 -9.86 24.84
C LEU A 203 7.42 -10.99 25.83
N LYS A 204 7.17 -12.23 25.36
CA LYS A 204 6.96 -13.39 26.22
C LYS A 204 8.21 -13.68 27.08
N ILE A 205 9.40 -13.58 26.51
CA ILE A 205 10.68 -13.70 27.26
C ILE A 205 10.80 -12.58 28.31
N ALA A 206 10.36 -11.36 27.98
CA ALA A 206 10.36 -10.22 28.91
C ALA A 206 9.30 -10.31 30.01
N GLY A 207 8.40 -11.32 29.97
CA GLY A 207 7.42 -11.58 31.03
C GLY A 207 5.99 -11.17 30.69
N ALA A 208 5.69 -10.80 29.45
CA ALA A 208 4.34 -10.44 29.03
C ALA A 208 3.37 -11.62 29.22
N LYS A 209 2.25 -11.37 29.89
CA LYS A 209 1.13 -12.29 30.13
C LYS A 209 -0.17 -11.81 29.51
N LYS A 210 -0.16 -10.60 28.96
CA LYS A 210 -1.28 -9.93 28.29
C LYS A 210 -0.73 -9.12 27.14
N LEU A 211 -1.55 -8.82 26.12
CA LEU A 211 -1.15 -8.08 24.95
C LEU A 211 -2.07 -6.88 24.70
N ILE A 212 -1.47 -5.80 24.25
CA ILE A 212 -2.15 -4.71 23.56
C ILE A 212 -1.62 -4.72 22.12
N ILE A 213 -2.51 -4.93 21.15
CA ILE A 213 -2.20 -4.88 19.74
C ILE A 213 -2.76 -3.59 19.17
N ASP A 214 -1.90 -2.72 18.68
CA ASP A 214 -2.28 -1.41 18.16
C ASP A 214 -2.23 -1.43 16.64
N VAL A 215 -3.40 -1.26 16.01
CA VAL A 215 -3.56 -1.11 14.56
C VAL A 215 -4.17 0.25 14.21
N ARG A 216 -4.05 1.24 15.09
CA ARG A 216 -4.44 2.61 14.77
C ARG A 216 -3.55 3.15 13.66
N MET A 217 -4.14 3.94 12.75
CA MET A 217 -3.47 4.47 11.54
C MET A 217 -2.98 3.39 10.56
N ASN A 218 -3.34 2.12 10.76
CA ASN A 218 -2.98 1.02 9.87
C ASN A 218 -4.07 0.83 8.81
N PRO A 219 -3.80 1.12 7.53
CA PRO A 219 -4.79 1.01 6.45
C PRO A 219 -5.09 -0.44 6.04
N GLY A 220 -4.48 -1.43 6.70
CA GLY A 220 -4.61 -2.84 6.36
C GLY A 220 -3.41 -3.38 5.58
N GLY A 221 -3.67 -4.17 4.56
CA GLY A 221 -2.67 -4.83 3.72
C GLY A 221 -3.12 -6.22 3.28
N MET A 222 -2.18 -7.17 3.23
CA MET A 222 -2.41 -8.51 2.70
C MET A 222 -3.25 -9.37 3.64
N ILE A 223 -4.26 -10.03 3.10
CA ILE A 223 -5.15 -10.92 3.86
C ILE A 223 -4.39 -12.11 4.46
N HIS A 224 -3.43 -12.67 3.75
CA HIS A 224 -2.59 -13.74 4.28
C HIS A 224 -1.74 -13.28 5.46
N ALA A 225 -1.19 -12.05 5.42
CA ALA A 225 -0.40 -11.52 6.52
C ALA A 225 -1.21 -11.39 7.81
N VAL A 226 -2.44 -10.89 7.72
CA VAL A 226 -3.32 -10.80 8.91
C VAL A 226 -3.77 -12.16 9.40
N THR A 227 -4.04 -13.11 8.50
CA THR A 227 -4.41 -14.48 8.86
C THR A 227 -3.25 -15.18 9.59
N ASP A 228 -2.02 -15.00 9.11
CA ASP A 228 -0.82 -15.57 9.73
C ASP A 228 -0.50 -14.91 11.09
N VAL A 229 -0.77 -13.62 11.26
CA VAL A 229 -0.71 -12.96 12.58
C VAL A 229 -1.79 -13.52 13.51
N ALA A 230 -3.03 -13.64 13.03
CA ALA A 230 -4.14 -14.21 13.80
C ALA A 230 -3.85 -15.66 14.25
N ASN A 231 -3.20 -16.44 13.40
CA ASN A 231 -2.81 -17.83 13.70
C ASN A 231 -1.83 -17.94 14.87
N GLN A 232 -1.12 -16.88 15.23
CA GLN A 232 -0.16 -16.86 16.34
C GLN A 232 -0.76 -16.45 17.68
N ILE A 233 -2.00 -15.91 17.67
CA ILE A 233 -2.61 -15.30 18.86
C ILE A 233 -4.03 -15.76 19.13
N LEU A 234 -4.71 -16.41 18.20
CA LEU A 234 -6.09 -16.86 18.34
C LEU A 234 -6.17 -18.39 18.38
N THR A 235 -7.29 -18.90 18.87
CA THR A 235 -7.64 -20.32 18.79
C THR A 235 -8.07 -20.71 17.37
N LYS A 236 -8.09 -22.01 17.08
CA LYS A 236 -8.55 -22.58 15.81
C LYS A 236 -9.89 -22.00 15.35
N GLY A 237 -10.04 -21.78 14.04
CA GLY A 237 -11.30 -21.42 13.38
C GLY A 237 -11.12 -20.40 12.28
N THR A 238 -12.23 -19.87 11.79
CA THR A 238 -12.27 -18.87 10.72
C THR A 238 -11.84 -17.49 11.23
N VAL A 239 -10.96 -16.83 10.51
CA VAL A 239 -10.54 -15.44 10.75
C VAL A 239 -11.42 -14.49 9.97
N VAL A 240 -11.66 -14.80 8.69
CA VAL A 240 -12.51 -14.01 7.80
C VAL A 240 -13.08 -14.90 6.71
N SER A 241 -14.29 -14.61 6.28
CA SER A 241 -14.89 -15.19 5.06
C SER A 241 -15.56 -14.10 4.23
N TYR A 242 -15.60 -14.29 2.92
CA TYR A 242 -16.35 -13.41 2.03
C TYR A 242 -17.21 -14.20 1.04
N HIS A 243 -18.26 -13.55 0.57
CA HIS A 243 -19.18 -14.10 -0.42
C HIS A 243 -19.22 -13.16 -1.62
N THR A 244 -19.10 -13.73 -2.80
CA THR A 244 -19.31 -12.98 -4.04
C THR A 244 -20.81 -12.90 -4.38
N LYS A 245 -21.20 -11.94 -5.20
CA LYS A 245 -22.57 -11.81 -5.73
C LYS A 245 -23.03 -13.08 -6.45
N ASN A 246 -22.11 -13.86 -7.02
CA ASN A 246 -22.41 -15.10 -7.74
C ASN A 246 -22.54 -16.33 -6.81
N GLY A 247 -22.44 -16.14 -5.48
CA GLY A 247 -22.60 -17.21 -4.48
C GLY A 247 -21.33 -17.99 -4.20
N GLU A 248 -20.19 -17.62 -4.76
CA GLU A 248 -18.89 -18.19 -4.37
C GLU A 248 -18.51 -17.67 -2.99
N SER A 249 -17.93 -18.55 -2.17
CA SER A 249 -17.49 -18.22 -0.82
C SER A 249 -16.05 -18.64 -0.66
N GLU A 250 -15.28 -17.85 0.03
CA GLU A 250 -13.92 -18.19 0.45
C GLU A 250 -13.76 -17.90 1.93
N SER A 251 -13.07 -18.80 2.65
CA SER A 251 -12.79 -18.67 4.08
C SER A 251 -11.30 -18.79 4.33
N TYR A 252 -10.81 -17.99 5.26
CA TYR A 252 -9.44 -18.03 5.75
C TYR A 252 -9.47 -18.59 7.17
N ASP A 253 -9.13 -19.86 7.28
CA ASP A 253 -9.13 -20.62 8.52
C ASP A 253 -7.72 -20.74 9.08
N ILE A 254 -7.60 -20.79 10.43
CA ILE A 254 -6.35 -20.96 11.14
C ILE A 254 -6.40 -22.20 12.03
N GLU A 255 -5.27 -22.85 12.22
CA GLU A 255 -5.11 -23.88 13.25
C GLU A 255 -4.99 -23.27 14.65
N GLY A 256 -4.45 -22.04 14.72
CA GLY A 256 -4.37 -21.26 15.95
C GLY A 256 -3.47 -21.84 17.03
N ILE A 257 -3.63 -21.34 18.25
CA ILE A 257 -2.93 -21.78 19.46
C ILE A 257 -3.92 -22.22 20.53
N GLU A 258 -3.50 -23.11 21.44
CA GLU A 258 -4.39 -23.65 22.47
C GLU A 258 -4.68 -22.66 23.60
N ASP A 259 -3.70 -21.83 23.99
CA ASP A 259 -3.79 -20.92 25.13
C ASP A 259 -3.37 -19.48 24.73
N PRO A 260 -4.29 -18.71 24.13
CA PRO A 260 -4.02 -17.33 23.74
C PRO A 260 -3.90 -16.44 24.98
N LEU A 261 -2.96 -15.49 24.93
CA LEU A 261 -2.86 -14.46 25.95
C LEU A 261 -4.10 -13.56 25.93
N PRO A 262 -4.64 -13.13 27.08
CA PRO A 262 -5.64 -12.08 27.11
C PRO A 262 -5.13 -10.84 26.36
N MET A 263 -5.94 -10.27 25.46
CA MET A 263 -5.50 -9.17 24.62
C MET A 263 -6.58 -8.11 24.40
N ALA A 264 -6.15 -6.92 24.03
CA ALA A 264 -6.98 -5.84 23.55
C ALA A 264 -6.42 -5.34 22.22
N VAL A 265 -7.31 -5.01 21.28
CA VAL A 265 -6.93 -4.40 19.99
C VAL A 265 -7.35 -2.94 20.00
N LEU A 266 -6.40 -2.05 19.69
CA LEU A 266 -6.65 -0.62 19.54
C LEU A 266 -6.85 -0.31 18.06
N ILE A 267 -8.00 0.28 17.76
CA ILE A 267 -8.37 0.74 16.41
C ILE A 267 -8.69 2.24 16.41
N ASP A 268 -8.65 2.86 15.25
CA ASP A 268 -9.16 4.22 15.03
C ASP A 268 -9.86 4.31 13.66
N LYS A 269 -10.31 5.52 13.30
CA LYS A 269 -10.99 5.78 12.03
C LYS A 269 -10.14 5.52 10.77
N ASN A 270 -8.83 5.34 10.92
CA ASN A 270 -7.90 5.06 9.84
C ASN A 270 -7.48 3.58 9.82
N SER A 271 -7.94 2.78 10.79
CA SER A 271 -7.82 1.33 10.75
C SER A 271 -8.80 0.77 9.72
N ALA A 272 -8.30 0.05 8.71
CA ALA A 272 -9.12 -0.44 7.61
C ALA A 272 -8.70 -1.85 7.15
N SER A 273 -9.59 -2.54 6.42
CA SER A 273 -9.30 -3.81 5.74
C SER A 273 -8.72 -4.88 6.69
N ALA A 274 -7.48 -5.33 6.51
CA ALA A 274 -6.83 -6.34 7.36
C ALA A 274 -6.81 -5.96 8.85
N SER A 275 -6.74 -4.67 9.19
CA SER A 275 -6.84 -4.20 10.58
C SER A 275 -8.21 -4.46 11.18
N GLU A 276 -9.27 -4.29 10.40
CA GLU A 276 -10.65 -4.58 10.81
C GLU A 276 -10.87 -6.10 10.94
N ILE A 277 -10.26 -6.88 10.03
CA ILE A 277 -10.27 -8.35 10.08
C ILE A 277 -9.66 -8.84 11.40
N LEU A 278 -8.48 -8.32 11.77
CA LEU A 278 -7.83 -8.71 13.03
C LEU A 278 -8.68 -8.33 14.25
N ALA A 279 -9.18 -7.10 14.27
CA ALA A 279 -9.99 -6.60 15.38
C ALA A 279 -11.28 -7.39 15.53
N GLY A 280 -11.99 -7.67 14.43
CA GLY A 280 -13.21 -8.49 14.44
C GLY A 280 -12.94 -9.93 14.87
N ALA A 281 -11.90 -10.57 14.34
CA ALA A 281 -11.53 -11.94 14.72
C ALA A 281 -11.15 -12.05 16.20
N VAL A 282 -10.47 -11.05 16.78
CA VAL A 282 -10.17 -11.02 18.22
C VAL A 282 -11.44 -10.83 19.03
N GLN A 283 -12.34 -9.94 18.62
CA GLN A 283 -13.60 -9.68 19.27
C GLN A 283 -14.48 -10.95 19.30
N ASP A 284 -14.63 -11.63 18.17
CA ASP A 284 -15.50 -12.82 18.05
C ASP A 284 -14.98 -14.04 18.82
N LYS A 285 -13.66 -14.12 19.06
CA LYS A 285 -13.04 -15.28 19.72
C LYS A 285 -12.76 -15.10 21.23
N GLN A 286 -12.96 -13.91 21.75
CA GLN A 286 -12.76 -13.61 23.18
C GLN A 286 -14.08 -13.51 23.98
N GLU A 287 -15.23 -13.85 23.38
CA GLU A 287 -16.50 -13.96 24.09
C GLU A 287 -16.64 -15.25 24.93
#